data_b23a8db0e0ddbe120bc8c15362520ff5
#
_entry.id   b23a8db0e0ddbe120bc8c15362520ff5
#
_cell.length_a   1.000
_cell.length_b   1.000
_cell.length_c   1.000
_cell.angle_alpha   90.00
_cell.angle_beta   90.00
_cell.angle_gamma   90.00
#
_symmetry.space_group_name_H-M   'P 1'
#
loop_
_entity.id
_entity.type
_entity.pdbx_description
1 polymer ?
#
loop_
_entity_poly.entity_id
_entity_poly.type
_entity_poly.pdbx_seq_one_letter_code
_entity_poly.pdbx_strand_id
1 'polypeptide(L)'
;MNYGVATYKKIIGALSLVIAILLISNYSALRKLDMVTRIAVEDIETIEEPVFTQPATDIIQDATKAIVLVIDDFGYRNDSVSDRFLNLPVPLTCAVLPGHSQSASIAKKALKSGKEVIIHMPMESSVSMTGEDEFKLKVGMTSEEIEWRLNEALKEIPEAVGINNHQGSKATTNGKVMGVVASVLKNKNKFFLDSRTSSKTVGEKTMRSVGVLTARRHIFLDNDLNIDNILSLIHI
;
A
#
# COMPACT_ATOMS: atom_id res chain seq x y z
N MET A 1 63.42 34.59 3.66
CA MET A 1 62.52 33.49 3.31
C MET A 1 61.16 33.70 3.99
N ASN A 2 60.27 34.53 3.44
CA ASN A 2 58.95 34.78 4.04
C ASN A 2 57.78 34.58 3.05
N TYR A 3 58.04 33.82 1.95
CA TYR A 3 57.01 33.59 0.96
C TYR A 3 55.97 32.55 1.40
N GLY A 4 56.23 31.70 2.36
CA GLY A 4 55.32 30.65 2.81
C GLY A 4 54.14 31.14 3.62
N VAL A 5 54.34 32.15 4.50
CA VAL A 5 53.28 32.64 5.41
C VAL A 5 52.22 33.48 4.67
N ALA A 6 52.65 34.29 3.68
CA ALA A 6 51.71 35.08 2.88
C ALA A 6 50.84 34.19 1.96
N THR A 7 51.42 33.15 1.41
CA THR A 7 50.68 32.17 0.60
C THR A 7 49.69 31.39 1.44
N TYR A 8 50.06 30.96 2.65
CA TYR A 8 49.19 30.26 3.58
C TYR A 8 47.98 31.11 4.01
N LYS A 9 48.20 32.38 4.29
CA LYS A 9 47.11 33.33 4.62
C LYS A 9 46.11 33.50 3.45
N LYS A 10 46.61 33.56 2.20
CA LYS A 10 45.75 33.62 1.02
C LYS A 10 44.93 32.33 0.82
N ILE A 11 45.52 31.18 1.03
CA ILE A 11 44.81 29.88 0.94
C ILE A 11 43.74 29.77 2.02
N ILE A 12 44.06 30.14 3.26
CA ILE A 12 43.07 30.13 4.37
C ILE A 12 41.93 31.09 4.05
N GLY A 13 42.22 32.29 3.58
CA GLY A 13 41.19 33.27 3.20
C GLY A 13 40.28 32.75 2.06
N ALA A 14 40.86 32.12 1.04
CA ALA A 14 40.08 31.52 -0.05
C ALA A 14 39.21 30.33 0.45
N LEU A 15 39.75 29.49 1.31
CA LEU A 15 39.00 28.37 1.89
C LEU A 15 37.85 28.86 2.77
N SER A 16 38.07 29.88 3.60
CA SER A 16 37.05 30.49 4.44
C SER A 16 35.91 31.11 3.60
N LEU A 17 36.24 31.75 2.47
CA LEU A 17 35.26 32.26 1.54
C LEU A 17 34.41 31.16 0.90
N VAL A 18 35.02 30.07 0.46
CA VAL A 18 34.30 28.93 -0.10
C VAL A 18 33.37 28.31 0.94
N ILE A 19 33.82 28.14 2.18
CA ILE A 19 32.99 27.61 3.27
C ILE A 19 31.81 28.57 3.54
N ALA A 20 32.02 29.87 3.56
CA ALA A 20 30.93 30.83 3.74
C ALA A 20 29.90 30.78 2.62
N ILE A 21 30.35 30.64 1.36
CA ILE A 21 29.45 30.51 0.20
C ILE A 21 28.62 29.20 0.30
N LEU A 22 29.25 28.09 0.68
CA LEU A 22 28.57 26.82 0.87
C LEU A 22 27.53 26.87 2.01
N LEU A 23 27.84 27.53 3.12
CA LEU A 23 26.92 27.69 4.23
C LEU A 23 25.73 28.59 3.84
N ILE A 24 25.94 29.67 3.10
CA ILE A 24 24.86 30.52 2.60
C ILE A 24 23.99 29.76 1.59
N SER A 25 24.59 29.00 0.69
CA SER A 25 23.87 28.18 -0.29
C SER A 25 23.02 27.14 0.38
N ASN A 26 23.59 26.41 1.36
CA ASN A 26 22.83 25.39 2.14
C ASN A 26 21.68 26.04 2.95
N TYR A 27 21.93 27.19 3.59
CA TYR A 27 20.90 27.90 4.32
C TYR A 27 19.76 28.36 3.39
N SER A 28 20.09 28.83 2.20
CA SER A 28 19.09 29.22 1.19
C SER A 28 18.28 28.04 0.68
N ALA A 29 18.93 26.88 0.50
CA ALA A 29 18.26 25.64 0.11
C ALA A 29 17.30 25.14 1.19
N LEU A 30 17.73 25.16 2.46
CA LEU A 30 16.90 24.79 3.60
C LEU A 30 15.70 25.73 3.77
N ARG A 31 15.86 27.03 3.58
CA ARG A 31 14.74 27.99 3.60
C ARG A 31 13.74 27.76 2.47
N LYS A 32 14.21 27.42 1.27
CA LYS A 32 13.30 27.06 0.16
C LYS A 32 12.53 25.80 0.46
N LEU A 33 13.18 24.78 1.05
CA LEU A 33 12.52 23.54 1.45
C LEU A 33 11.44 23.82 2.52
N ASP A 34 11.75 24.60 3.55
CA ASP A 34 10.79 24.98 4.60
C ASP A 34 9.58 25.75 4.04
N MET A 35 9.82 26.65 3.07
CA MET A 35 8.76 27.40 2.40
C MET A 35 7.86 26.50 1.54
N VAL A 36 8.45 25.55 0.79
CA VAL A 36 7.69 24.57 0.00
C VAL A 36 6.87 23.66 0.91
N THR A 37 7.45 23.24 2.03
CA THR A 37 6.74 22.39 3.00
C THR A 37 5.57 23.14 3.65
N ARG A 38 5.72 24.42 3.97
CA ARG A 38 4.63 25.26 4.52
C ARG A 38 3.51 25.49 3.52
N ILE A 39 3.84 25.78 2.25
CA ILE A 39 2.83 25.92 1.19
C ILE A 39 2.08 24.61 0.99
N ALA A 40 2.79 23.47 0.98
CA ALA A 40 2.16 22.16 0.86
C ALA A 40 1.26 21.82 2.05
N VAL A 41 1.55 22.31 3.25
CA VAL A 41 0.71 22.13 4.45
C VAL A 41 -0.50 23.05 4.41
N GLU A 42 -0.36 24.31 3.97
CA GLU A 42 -1.50 25.23 3.81
C GLU A 42 -2.47 24.79 2.72
N ASP A 43 -1.97 24.21 1.60
CA ASP A 43 -2.82 23.64 0.56
C ASP A 43 -3.57 22.37 1.02
N ILE A 44 -3.06 21.66 2.03
CA ILE A 44 -3.72 20.48 2.63
C ILE A 44 -4.85 20.91 3.59
N GLU A 45 -4.72 22.04 4.29
CA GLU A 45 -5.77 22.53 5.20
C GLU A 45 -7.01 23.08 4.47
N THR A 46 -6.91 23.37 3.16
CA THR A 46 -8.03 23.85 2.34
C THR A 46 -8.71 22.77 1.49
N ILE A 47 -8.16 21.54 1.46
CA ILE A 47 -8.89 20.40 0.95
C ILE A 47 -9.84 19.98 2.07
N GLU A 48 -11.10 20.39 2.01
CA GLU A 48 -12.16 19.71 2.75
C GLU A 48 -11.96 18.22 2.52
N GLU A 49 -11.61 17.49 3.58
CA GLU A 49 -11.60 16.02 3.50
C GLU A 49 -12.95 15.64 2.86
N PRO A 50 -12.95 14.82 1.79
CA PRO A 50 -14.18 14.28 1.32
C PRO A 50 -14.81 13.65 2.56
N VAL A 51 -15.92 14.22 3.00
CA VAL A 51 -16.75 13.63 4.05
C VAL A 51 -17.07 12.25 3.50
N PHE A 52 -16.29 11.27 3.90
CA PHE A 52 -16.64 9.89 3.80
C PHE A 52 -17.90 9.78 4.67
N THR A 53 -19.03 10.06 4.07
CA THR A 53 -20.28 9.53 4.58
C THR A 53 -20.02 8.04 4.63
N GLN A 54 -19.80 7.54 5.84
CA GLN A 54 -19.66 6.11 6.08
C GLN A 54 -20.75 5.44 5.26
N PRO A 55 -20.42 4.51 4.35
CA PRO A 55 -21.45 3.81 3.62
C PRO A 55 -22.33 3.18 4.69
N ALA A 56 -23.53 3.70 4.78
CA ALA A 56 -24.68 3.22 5.53
C ALA A 56 -24.37 2.11 6.56
N THR A 57 -23.83 2.49 7.71
CA THR A 57 -23.81 1.63 8.92
C THR A 57 -25.23 1.24 9.35
N ASP A 58 -26.24 1.89 8.79
CA ASP A 58 -27.65 1.65 9.14
C ASP A 58 -28.26 0.38 8.52
N ILE A 59 -27.56 -0.26 7.55
CA ILE A 59 -28.08 -1.49 6.92
C ILE A 59 -27.61 -2.77 7.64
N ILE A 60 -26.62 -2.68 8.54
CA ILE A 60 -26.01 -3.87 9.17
C ILE A 60 -26.57 -4.18 10.55
N GLN A 61 -27.44 -3.35 11.12
CA GLN A 61 -27.94 -3.56 12.49
C GLN A 61 -28.79 -4.82 12.69
N ASP A 62 -29.20 -5.50 11.61
CA ASP A 62 -29.99 -6.73 11.71
C ASP A 62 -29.47 -7.91 10.84
N ALA A 63 -28.32 -7.76 10.18
CA ALA A 63 -27.73 -8.83 9.38
C ALA A 63 -26.90 -9.77 10.29
N THR A 64 -27.51 -10.85 10.72
CA THR A 64 -26.81 -11.93 11.47
C THR A 64 -25.72 -12.63 10.63
N LYS A 65 -25.73 -12.44 9.30
CA LYS A 65 -24.74 -13.01 8.35
C LYS A 65 -24.51 -12.01 7.20
N ALA A 66 -23.26 -11.82 6.82
CA ALA A 66 -22.86 -11.00 5.69
C ALA A 66 -21.84 -11.76 4.81
N ILE A 67 -21.95 -11.60 3.49
CA ILE A 67 -20.97 -12.10 2.52
C ILE A 67 -20.21 -10.89 2.00
N VAL A 68 -18.87 -10.92 2.11
CA VAL A 68 -17.98 -9.93 1.51
C VAL A 68 -17.33 -10.56 0.30
N LEU A 69 -17.54 -9.95 -0.86
CA LEU A 69 -16.98 -10.42 -2.14
C LEU A 69 -15.74 -9.58 -2.48
N VAL A 70 -14.61 -10.24 -2.68
CA VAL A 70 -13.35 -9.64 -3.10
C VAL A 70 -12.94 -10.22 -4.44
N ILE A 71 -12.60 -9.36 -5.39
CA ILE A 71 -12.06 -9.76 -6.70
C ILE A 71 -10.61 -9.34 -6.73
N ASP A 72 -9.73 -10.33 -6.85
CA ASP A 72 -8.28 -10.15 -6.88
C ASP A 72 -7.77 -9.84 -8.31
N ASP A 73 -6.48 -9.54 -8.42
CA ASP A 73 -5.72 -9.41 -9.67
C ASP A 73 -6.16 -8.27 -10.61
N PHE A 74 -6.82 -7.21 -10.11
CA PHE A 74 -6.91 -5.98 -10.88
C PHE A 74 -5.52 -5.34 -11.05
N GLY A 75 -5.32 -4.63 -12.15
CA GLY A 75 -4.04 -3.95 -12.44
C GLY A 75 -3.44 -4.35 -13.78
N TYR A 76 -3.62 -5.59 -14.21
CA TYR A 76 -3.13 -6.07 -15.51
C TYR A 76 -3.87 -5.42 -16.69
N ARG A 77 -5.15 -5.13 -16.51
CA ARG A 77 -6.04 -4.67 -17.57
C ARG A 77 -7.02 -3.60 -17.08
N ASN A 78 -7.48 -2.80 -18.02
CA ASN A 78 -8.57 -1.83 -17.83
C ASN A 78 -9.42 -1.83 -19.10
N ASP A 79 -10.23 -2.83 -19.26
CA ASP A 79 -11.01 -3.13 -20.47
C ASP A 79 -12.45 -3.58 -20.12
N SER A 80 -13.19 -4.04 -21.13
CA SER A 80 -14.57 -4.48 -20.99
C SER A 80 -14.75 -5.61 -19.97
N VAL A 81 -13.73 -6.43 -19.70
CA VAL A 81 -13.80 -7.48 -18.67
C VAL A 81 -13.78 -6.84 -17.28
N SER A 82 -12.84 -5.92 -17.03
CA SER A 82 -12.82 -5.13 -15.80
C SER A 82 -14.13 -4.37 -15.60
N ASP A 83 -14.67 -3.78 -16.68
CA ASP A 83 -15.92 -3.02 -16.63
C ASP A 83 -17.13 -3.87 -16.21
N ARG A 84 -17.17 -5.14 -16.62
CA ARG A 84 -18.24 -6.03 -16.21
C ARG A 84 -18.28 -6.25 -14.70
N PHE A 85 -17.12 -6.38 -14.05
CA PHE A 85 -17.05 -6.46 -12.58
C PHE A 85 -17.41 -5.13 -11.91
N LEU A 86 -16.87 -4.01 -12.42
CA LEU A 86 -17.14 -2.69 -11.86
C LEU A 86 -18.60 -2.26 -11.96
N ASN A 87 -19.32 -2.74 -12.98
CA ASN A 87 -20.73 -2.43 -13.22
C ASN A 87 -21.70 -3.39 -12.50
N LEU A 88 -21.22 -4.38 -11.76
CA LEU A 88 -22.12 -5.26 -10.97
C LEU A 88 -22.88 -4.41 -9.94
N PRO A 89 -24.20 -4.58 -9.81
CA PRO A 89 -25.06 -3.83 -8.90
C PRO A 89 -24.96 -4.35 -7.45
N VAL A 90 -23.76 -4.81 -7.03
CA VAL A 90 -23.51 -5.36 -5.70
C VAL A 90 -22.26 -4.71 -5.11
N PRO A 91 -22.19 -4.55 -3.78
CA PRO A 91 -20.95 -4.18 -3.12
C PRO A 91 -19.87 -5.22 -3.39
N LEU A 92 -18.69 -4.78 -3.78
CA LEU A 92 -17.53 -5.64 -3.89
C LEU A 92 -16.24 -4.85 -3.64
N THR A 93 -15.21 -5.54 -3.24
CA THR A 93 -13.86 -5.02 -3.04
C THR A 93 -12.98 -5.43 -4.21
N CYS A 94 -12.33 -4.45 -4.84
CA CYS A 94 -11.36 -4.66 -5.91
C CYS A 94 -9.95 -4.67 -5.31
N ALA A 95 -9.26 -5.80 -5.37
CA ALA A 95 -7.87 -5.90 -4.94
C ALA A 95 -6.95 -5.68 -6.14
N VAL A 96 -6.16 -4.60 -6.09
CA VAL A 96 -5.37 -4.10 -7.21
C VAL A 96 -3.89 -4.38 -6.97
N LEU A 97 -3.25 -5.08 -7.90
CA LEU A 97 -1.81 -5.31 -7.92
C LEU A 97 -1.08 -3.98 -8.19
N PRO A 98 -0.08 -3.61 -7.40
CA PRO A 98 0.77 -2.46 -7.69
C PRO A 98 1.80 -2.78 -8.77
N GLY A 99 2.34 -1.76 -9.45
CA GLY A 99 3.43 -1.88 -10.42
C GLY A 99 3.01 -2.28 -11.84
N HIS A 100 1.73 -2.42 -12.12
CA HIS A 100 1.24 -2.68 -13.47
C HIS A 100 0.77 -1.41 -14.15
N SER A 101 0.82 -1.37 -15.47
CA SER A 101 0.48 -0.18 -16.27
C SER A 101 -0.94 0.33 -16.05
N GLN A 102 -1.84 -0.50 -15.54
CA GLN A 102 -3.23 -0.16 -15.29
C GLN A 102 -3.58 -0.01 -13.81
N SER A 103 -2.65 -0.25 -12.88
CA SER A 103 -2.91 -0.26 -11.44
C SER A 103 -3.60 1.01 -10.96
N ALA A 104 -2.97 2.16 -11.14
CA ALA A 104 -3.52 3.44 -10.71
C ALA A 104 -4.83 3.82 -11.45
N SER A 105 -4.93 3.49 -12.75
CA SER A 105 -6.11 3.84 -13.55
C SER A 105 -7.33 3.03 -13.17
N ILE A 106 -7.17 1.72 -12.94
CA ILE A 106 -8.27 0.83 -12.59
C ILE A 106 -8.73 1.06 -11.13
N ALA A 107 -7.80 1.38 -10.21
CA ALA A 107 -8.14 1.75 -8.84
C ALA A 107 -9.06 2.98 -8.78
N LYS A 108 -8.69 4.05 -9.50
CA LYS A 108 -9.54 5.25 -9.65
C LYS A 108 -10.89 4.95 -10.27
N LYS A 109 -10.92 4.08 -11.28
CA LYS A 109 -12.16 3.68 -11.96
C LYS A 109 -13.05 2.86 -11.01
N ALA A 110 -12.49 1.93 -10.25
CA ALA A 110 -13.21 1.13 -9.26
C ALA A 110 -13.86 2.03 -8.20
N LEU A 111 -13.10 2.96 -7.62
CA LEU A 111 -13.62 3.92 -6.65
C LEU A 111 -14.76 4.76 -7.24
N LYS A 112 -14.60 5.30 -8.46
CA LYS A 112 -15.66 6.06 -9.17
C LYS A 112 -16.92 5.23 -9.44
N SER A 113 -16.78 3.91 -9.59
CA SER A 113 -17.90 2.97 -9.75
C SER A 113 -18.52 2.55 -8.41
N GLY A 114 -18.15 3.20 -7.30
CA GLY A 114 -18.66 2.91 -5.95
C GLY A 114 -18.15 1.58 -5.38
N LYS A 115 -17.01 1.07 -5.87
CA LYS A 115 -16.38 -0.14 -5.35
C LYS A 115 -15.30 0.21 -4.33
N GLU A 116 -15.15 -0.62 -3.31
CA GLU A 116 -14.02 -0.52 -2.39
C GLU A 116 -12.72 -0.97 -3.10
N VAL A 117 -11.61 -0.31 -2.78
CA VAL A 117 -10.30 -0.62 -3.34
C VAL A 117 -9.34 -1.02 -2.22
N ILE A 118 -8.61 -2.11 -2.43
CA ILE A 118 -7.47 -2.52 -1.59
C ILE A 118 -6.27 -2.83 -2.48
N ILE A 119 -5.08 -2.83 -1.91
CA ILE A 119 -3.87 -3.28 -2.62
C ILE A 119 -3.76 -4.79 -2.52
N HIS A 120 -3.65 -5.47 -3.65
CA HIS A 120 -3.29 -6.88 -3.74
C HIS A 120 -1.77 -7.00 -3.69
N MET A 121 -1.20 -7.04 -2.47
CA MET A 121 0.23 -6.88 -2.25
C MET A 121 1.00 -8.16 -2.59
N PRO A 122 1.94 -8.13 -3.56
CA PRO A 122 2.75 -9.29 -3.91
C PRO A 122 3.63 -9.72 -2.74
N MET A 123 3.58 -11.00 -2.39
CA MET A 123 4.34 -11.57 -1.29
C MET A 123 4.99 -12.91 -1.69
N GLU A 124 6.15 -13.20 -1.13
CA GLU A 124 6.95 -14.39 -1.45
C GLU A 124 6.18 -15.68 -1.19
N SER A 125 6.09 -16.54 -2.22
CA SER A 125 5.52 -17.87 -2.15
C SER A 125 6.58 -18.92 -1.78
N SER A 126 6.15 -20.03 -1.21
CA SER A 126 6.99 -21.20 -0.95
C SER A 126 7.40 -21.91 -2.25
N VAL A 127 6.62 -21.75 -3.31
CA VAL A 127 6.97 -22.18 -4.67
C VAL A 127 7.51 -20.97 -5.42
N SER A 128 8.60 -21.18 -6.18
CA SER A 128 9.17 -20.10 -6.99
C SER A 128 8.18 -19.65 -8.04
N MET A 129 7.80 -18.37 -7.96
CA MET A 129 6.91 -17.70 -8.90
C MET A 129 7.61 -16.45 -9.43
N THR A 130 7.57 -16.25 -10.73
CA THR A 130 8.05 -15.02 -11.40
C THR A 130 6.97 -13.97 -11.44
N GLY A 131 7.36 -12.72 -11.60
CA GLY A 131 6.46 -11.55 -11.69
C GLY A 131 6.44 -10.72 -10.42
N GLU A 132 5.96 -9.50 -10.54
CA GLU A 132 5.76 -8.50 -9.47
C GLU A 132 6.98 -8.26 -8.56
N ASP A 133 8.22 -8.56 -9.04
CA ASP A 133 9.43 -8.53 -8.21
C ASP A 133 9.72 -7.15 -7.62
N GLU A 134 9.28 -6.08 -8.26
CA GLU A 134 9.45 -4.71 -7.79
C GLU A 134 8.74 -4.49 -6.45
N PHE A 135 7.51 -4.97 -6.31
CA PHE A 135 6.69 -4.79 -5.10
C PHE A 135 6.67 -6.01 -4.17
N LYS A 136 7.17 -7.17 -4.63
CA LYS A 136 7.09 -8.43 -3.88
C LYS A 136 7.82 -8.38 -2.54
N LEU A 137 7.10 -8.56 -1.45
CA LEU A 137 7.67 -8.66 -0.10
C LEU A 137 8.30 -10.05 0.10
N LYS A 138 9.60 -10.09 0.41
CA LYS A 138 10.38 -11.33 0.56
C LYS A 138 10.91 -11.48 1.98
N VAL A 139 11.01 -12.72 2.45
CA VAL A 139 11.47 -13.05 3.83
C VAL A 139 12.88 -12.56 4.11
N GLY A 140 13.77 -12.51 3.09
CA GLY A 140 15.14 -12.03 3.23
C GLY A 140 15.32 -10.51 3.30
N MET A 141 14.26 -9.72 3.13
CA MET A 141 14.34 -8.26 3.10
C MET A 141 14.58 -7.67 4.48
N THR A 142 15.20 -6.48 4.51
CA THR A 142 15.26 -5.65 5.70
C THR A 142 13.88 -5.06 6.02
N SER A 143 13.70 -4.51 7.20
CA SER A 143 12.43 -3.85 7.57
C SER A 143 12.19 -2.61 6.71
N GLU A 144 13.24 -1.87 6.42
CA GLU A 144 13.22 -0.66 5.61
C GLU A 144 12.84 -0.95 4.14
N GLU A 145 13.32 -2.07 3.58
CA GLU A 145 12.94 -2.49 2.22
C GLU A 145 11.46 -2.88 2.14
N ILE A 146 10.94 -3.58 3.14
CA ILE A 146 9.53 -3.96 3.21
C ILE A 146 8.66 -2.70 3.36
N GLU A 147 9.03 -1.81 4.29
CA GLU A 147 8.32 -0.56 4.53
C GLU A 147 8.31 0.33 3.29
N TRP A 148 9.44 0.47 2.60
CA TRP A 148 9.54 1.24 1.36
C TRP A 148 8.59 0.71 0.29
N ARG A 149 8.56 -0.62 0.03
CA ARG A 149 7.67 -1.23 -0.96
C ARG A 149 6.20 -1.01 -0.64
N LEU A 150 5.83 -1.13 0.63
CA LEU A 150 4.46 -0.86 1.08
C LEU A 150 4.07 0.60 0.88
N ASN A 151 4.96 1.53 1.23
CA ASN A 151 4.70 2.96 1.05
C ASN A 151 4.61 3.35 -0.43
N GLU A 152 5.45 2.79 -1.31
CA GLU A 152 5.35 3.04 -2.76
C GLU A 152 4.05 2.44 -3.34
N ALA A 153 3.62 1.26 -2.90
CA ALA A 153 2.35 0.69 -3.32
C ALA A 153 1.15 1.56 -2.87
N LEU A 154 1.17 2.05 -1.63
CA LEU A 154 0.14 2.96 -1.10
C LEU A 154 0.14 4.33 -1.79
N LYS A 155 1.28 4.78 -2.28
CA LYS A 155 1.42 6.02 -3.05
C LYS A 155 0.91 5.85 -4.48
N GLU A 156 1.13 4.69 -5.10
CA GLU A 156 0.61 4.38 -6.43
C GLU A 156 -0.91 4.23 -6.43
N ILE A 157 -1.47 3.64 -5.37
CA ILE A 157 -2.90 3.35 -5.23
C ILE A 157 -3.44 4.03 -3.96
N PRO A 158 -3.55 5.36 -3.93
CA PRO A 158 -3.99 6.11 -2.75
C PRO A 158 -5.45 5.83 -2.37
N GLU A 159 -6.25 5.33 -3.30
CA GLU A 159 -7.64 4.93 -3.08
C GLU A 159 -7.79 3.73 -2.12
N ALA A 160 -6.71 2.97 -1.91
CA ALA A 160 -6.78 1.74 -1.13
C ALA A 160 -7.04 2.01 0.35
N VAL A 161 -8.05 1.34 0.90
CA VAL A 161 -8.41 1.39 2.33
C VAL A 161 -7.78 0.26 3.14
N GLY A 162 -7.19 -0.72 2.49
CA GLY A 162 -6.52 -1.87 3.09
C GLY A 162 -5.61 -2.57 2.11
N ILE A 163 -5.05 -3.69 2.54
CA ILE A 163 -4.31 -4.61 1.67
C ILE A 163 -4.72 -6.06 1.91
N ASN A 164 -4.59 -6.92 0.88
CA ASN A 164 -4.53 -8.36 1.04
C ASN A 164 -3.24 -8.92 0.38
N ASN A 165 -2.92 -10.17 0.62
CA ASN A 165 -1.73 -10.78 0.03
C ASN A 165 -2.03 -11.48 -1.29
N HIS A 166 -1.33 -11.05 -2.36
CA HIS A 166 -1.15 -11.84 -3.58
C HIS A 166 -0.07 -12.90 -3.35
N GLN A 167 -0.40 -14.19 -3.57
CA GLN A 167 0.48 -15.29 -3.20
C GLN A 167 0.82 -15.26 -1.69
N GLY A 168 2.12 -15.31 -1.34
CA GLY A 168 2.59 -15.05 0.03
C GLY A 168 2.60 -16.27 0.94
N SER A 169 2.50 -17.50 0.43
CA SER A 169 2.49 -18.70 1.27
C SER A 169 3.75 -18.87 2.15
N LYS A 170 4.86 -18.19 1.82
CA LYS A 170 6.08 -18.11 2.62
C LYS A 170 6.14 -16.83 3.45
N ALA A 171 5.91 -15.67 2.86
CA ALA A 171 6.04 -14.39 3.54
C ALA A 171 5.01 -14.21 4.66
N THR A 172 3.76 -14.65 4.47
CA THR A 172 2.71 -14.56 5.49
C THR A 172 2.94 -15.45 6.71
N THR A 173 3.83 -16.45 6.61
CA THR A 173 4.23 -17.28 7.75
C THR A 173 5.40 -16.70 8.54
N ASN A 174 6.02 -15.63 8.05
CA ASN A 174 7.18 -15.00 8.66
C ASN A 174 6.76 -13.83 9.56
N GLY A 175 7.01 -13.98 10.87
CA GLY A 175 6.62 -12.98 11.88
C GLY A 175 7.32 -11.62 11.70
N LYS A 176 8.57 -11.58 11.17
CA LYS A 176 9.27 -10.32 10.89
C LYS A 176 8.57 -9.56 9.76
N VAL A 177 8.31 -10.23 8.63
CA VAL A 177 7.62 -9.61 7.48
C VAL A 177 6.26 -9.09 7.91
N MET A 178 5.43 -9.94 8.54
CA MET A 178 4.08 -9.55 8.96
C MET A 178 4.08 -8.49 10.06
N GLY A 179 5.12 -8.45 10.91
CA GLY A 179 5.32 -7.40 11.91
C GLY A 179 5.55 -6.02 11.29
N VAL A 180 6.38 -5.94 10.24
CA VAL A 180 6.60 -4.68 9.49
C VAL A 180 5.33 -4.26 8.76
N VAL A 181 4.67 -5.20 8.07
CA VAL A 181 3.38 -4.94 7.40
C VAL A 181 2.37 -4.37 8.41
N ALA A 182 2.23 -4.99 9.59
CA ALA A 182 1.31 -4.54 10.62
C ALA A 182 1.64 -3.13 11.13
N SER A 183 2.94 -2.81 11.32
CA SER A 183 3.38 -1.48 11.74
C SER A 183 2.99 -0.41 10.70
N VAL A 184 3.26 -0.66 9.43
CA VAL A 184 2.90 0.28 8.35
C VAL A 184 1.40 0.49 8.28
N LEU A 185 0.62 -0.59 8.29
CA LEU A 185 -0.85 -0.50 8.20
C LEU A 185 -1.46 0.23 9.39
N LYS A 186 -0.94 0.02 10.60
CA LYS A 186 -1.36 0.76 11.78
C LYS A 186 -1.11 2.25 11.62
N ASN A 187 0.09 2.64 11.20
CA ASN A 187 0.47 4.04 11.02
C ASN A 187 -0.33 4.75 9.90
N LYS A 188 -0.79 3.98 8.91
CA LYS A 188 -1.58 4.48 7.78
C LYS A 188 -3.09 4.30 7.97
N ASN A 189 -3.54 3.79 9.10
CA ASN A 189 -4.95 3.48 9.39
C ASN A 189 -5.59 2.62 8.29
N LYS A 190 -4.89 1.55 7.87
CA LYS A 190 -5.34 0.61 6.84
C LYS A 190 -5.61 -0.75 7.45
N PHE A 191 -6.55 -1.52 6.88
CA PHE A 191 -6.83 -2.87 7.32
C PHE A 191 -6.03 -3.93 6.53
N PHE A 192 -6.01 -5.15 7.05
CA PHE A 192 -5.42 -6.31 6.39
C PHE A 192 -6.46 -7.42 6.20
N LEU A 193 -6.57 -7.93 4.98
CA LEU A 193 -7.32 -9.14 4.66
C LEU A 193 -6.36 -10.29 4.35
N ASP A 194 -6.28 -11.28 5.24
CA ASP A 194 -5.45 -12.46 5.03
C ASP A 194 -6.07 -13.38 3.97
N SER A 195 -5.47 -13.45 2.77
CA SER A 195 -5.92 -14.34 1.68
C SER A 195 -5.69 -15.82 2.00
N ARG A 196 -5.02 -16.14 3.11
CA ARG A 196 -4.77 -17.51 3.59
C ARG A 196 -4.25 -18.47 2.53
N THR A 197 -3.23 -18.05 1.81
CA THR A 197 -2.50 -18.89 0.85
C THR A 197 -1.64 -19.96 1.56
N SER A 198 -1.53 -19.88 2.88
CA SER A 198 -0.96 -20.88 3.77
C SER A 198 -1.83 -21.06 5.01
N SER A 199 -2.04 -22.30 5.45
CA SER A 199 -2.69 -22.59 6.73
C SER A 199 -1.85 -22.15 7.94
N LYS A 200 -0.54 -21.90 7.73
CA LYS A 200 0.43 -21.49 8.76
C LYS A 200 0.63 -19.98 8.80
N THR A 201 -0.19 -19.20 8.10
CA THR A 201 -0.09 -17.74 8.14
C THR A 201 -0.18 -17.21 9.59
N VAL A 202 0.63 -16.21 9.88
CA VAL A 202 0.57 -15.45 11.13
C VAL A 202 -0.04 -14.05 10.93
N GLY A 203 -0.53 -13.76 9.70
CA GLY A 203 -1.03 -12.46 9.30
C GLY A 203 -2.11 -11.92 10.24
N GLU A 204 -3.25 -12.59 10.31
CA GLU A 204 -4.37 -12.17 11.17
C GLU A 204 -3.94 -12.01 12.65
N LYS A 205 -3.19 -12.97 13.20
CA LYS A 205 -2.71 -12.92 14.58
C LYS A 205 -1.81 -11.69 14.83
N THR A 206 -0.88 -11.42 13.91
CA THR A 206 0.04 -10.29 14.03
C THR A 206 -0.71 -8.95 13.92
N MET A 207 -1.66 -8.81 13.00
CA MET A 207 -2.48 -7.61 12.86
C MET A 207 -3.28 -7.32 14.14
N ARG A 208 -3.98 -8.34 14.67
CA ARG A 208 -4.75 -8.21 15.92
C ARG A 208 -3.89 -7.80 17.10
N SER A 209 -2.66 -8.30 17.21
CA SER A 209 -1.76 -7.99 18.34
C SER A 209 -1.36 -6.52 18.44
N VAL A 210 -1.41 -5.78 17.31
CA VAL A 210 -1.07 -4.35 17.26
C VAL A 210 -2.31 -3.46 17.05
N GLY A 211 -3.51 -4.05 17.01
CA GLY A 211 -4.77 -3.31 16.85
C GLY A 211 -5.08 -2.89 15.42
N VAL A 212 -4.50 -3.54 14.42
CA VAL A 212 -4.89 -3.37 13.01
C VAL A 212 -6.17 -4.16 12.75
N LEU A 213 -7.17 -3.49 12.16
CA LEU A 213 -8.40 -4.16 11.72
C LEU A 213 -8.05 -5.25 10.71
N THR A 214 -8.58 -6.45 10.90
CA THR A 214 -8.23 -7.59 10.06
C THR A 214 -9.36 -8.60 9.95
N ALA A 215 -9.43 -9.21 8.78
CA ALA A 215 -10.25 -10.38 8.51
C ALA A 215 -9.41 -11.42 7.73
N ARG A 216 -10.00 -12.57 7.49
CA ARG A 216 -9.39 -13.62 6.66
C ARG A 216 -10.38 -14.12 5.63
N ARG A 217 -9.86 -14.59 4.50
CA ARG A 217 -10.65 -15.30 3.51
C ARG A 217 -11.17 -16.61 4.09
N HIS A 218 -12.42 -16.92 3.82
CA HIS A 218 -13.02 -18.19 4.16
C HIS A 218 -13.00 -19.17 2.98
N ILE A 219 -13.37 -18.72 1.77
CA ILE A 219 -13.57 -19.56 0.59
C ILE A 219 -12.94 -18.88 -0.63
N PHE A 220 -12.35 -19.66 -1.55
CA PHE A 220 -12.13 -19.30 -2.94
C PHE A 220 -13.30 -19.81 -3.77
N LEU A 221 -13.98 -18.92 -4.50
CA LEU A 221 -15.13 -19.29 -5.32
C LEU A 221 -14.72 -19.87 -6.68
N ASP A 222 -13.53 -19.57 -7.13
CA ASP A 222 -12.99 -19.88 -8.46
C ASP A 222 -12.10 -21.14 -8.50
N ASN A 223 -11.98 -21.89 -7.41
CA ASN A 223 -11.28 -23.18 -7.43
C ASN A 223 -11.97 -24.22 -8.32
N ASP A 224 -13.28 -24.10 -8.51
CA ASP A 224 -14.06 -24.90 -9.42
C ASP A 224 -14.99 -23.96 -10.22
N LEU A 225 -14.92 -24.05 -11.55
CA LEU A 225 -15.70 -23.20 -12.44
C LEU A 225 -17.14 -23.68 -12.65
N ASN A 226 -17.54 -24.78 -12.00
CA ASN A 226 -18.92 -25.27 -12.05
C ASN A 226 -19.84 -24.35 -11.22
N ILE A 227 -20.87 -23.80 -11.85
CA ILE A 227 -21.78 -22.81 -11.24
C ILE A 227 -22.52 -23.43 -10.03
N ASP A 228 -22.93 -24.68 -10.09
CA ASP A 228 -23.65 -25.34 -9.00
C ASP A 228 -22.73 -25.49 -7.77
N ASN A 229 -21.46 -25.83 -8.00
CA ASN A 229 -20.47 -25.91 -6.94
C ASN A 229 -20.19 -24.54 -6.32
N ILE A 230 -20.05 -23.46 -7.13
CA ILE A 230 -19.89 -22.10 -6.63
C ILE A 230 -21.09 -21.69 -5.78
N LEU A 231 -22.32 -21.95 -6.27
CA LEU A 231 -23.54 -21.62 -5.54
C LEU A 231 -23.65 -22.39 -4.24
N SER A 232 -23.23 -23.66 -4.21
CA SER A 232 -23.23 -24.47 -2.98
C SER A 232 -22.32 -23.90 -1.88
N LEU A 233 -21.21 -23.24 -2.25
CA LEU A 233 -20.28 -22.60 -1.31
C LEU A 233 -20.85 -21.33 -0.66
N ILE A 234 -21.83 -20.69 -1.29
CA ILE A 234 -22.47 -19.46 -0.80
C ILE A 234 -23.64 -19.78 0.14
N HIS A 235 -24.16 -20.99 0.10
CA HIS A 235 -25.26 -21.46 0.95
C HIS A 235 -24.83 -21.94 2.35
N ILE A 236 -23.76 -21.38 2.91
CA ILE A 236 -23.24 -21.75 4.24
C ILE A 236 -24.00 -21.01 5.34
#